data_76f3e3b62cda1cac01d62e805536ec31
#
_entry.id   76f3e3b62cda1cac01d62e805536ec31
#
_cell.length_a   1.000
_cell.length_b   1.000
_cell.length_c   1.000
_cell.angle_alpha   90.00
_cell.angle_beta   90.00
_cell.angle_gamma   90.00
#
_symmetry.space_group_name_H-M   'P 1'
#
loop_
_entity.id
_entity.type
_entity.pdbx_description
1 polymer ?
#
loop_
_entity_poly.entity_id
_entity_poly.type
_entity_poly.pdbx_seq_one_letter_code
_entity_poly.pdbx_strand_id
1 'polypeptide(L)'
;MQITNYEGKDLEQVEKFLQAHPTLAPATVKELLKTCNLSFILEGINRWQSTMICELKDSYVQQSQRYVTLSADGYTLPQLKDEDKQKAEELIGRAFALYADMSQLKESFRGRPKKEHYLHGIPVEDARYILPLTVKTNLSVATTGDKLLDWFHMMNRPLDRKMFADIHDALLALLPPTIGQWLDKQDYTYEETGMLNQYYQDDLDNITAQKPVVLLRTFAEPELKAGLGALTSTKAEPPSAVLAQWGSAAAEKAKGVTTRVLGYGHTSIAEQCRTTFGMMFSLVTYHQQVRH
;
A
#
# COMPACT_ATOMS: atom_id res chain seq x y z
N MET A 1 -10.29 17.65 2.14
CA MET A 1 -9.89 16.62 3.11
C MET A 1 -9.44 17.26 4.41
N GLN A 2 -9.31 16.51 5.51
CA GLN A 2 -8.77 17.02 6.78
C GLN A 2 -7.94 15.93 7.47
N ILE A 3 -7.00 16.37 8.30
CA ILE A 3 -6.27 15.50 9.22
C ILE A 3 -6.83 15.69 10.61
N THR A 4 -7.23 14.60 11.25
CA THR A 4 -7.80 14.61 12.60
C THR A 4 -7.02 13.66 13.51
N ASN A 5 -7.23 13.80 14.81
CA ASN A 5 -6.66 12.91 15.82
C ASN A 5 -5.12 12.78 15.73
N TYR A 6 -4.45 13.88 15.37
CA TYR A 6 -3.00 13.92 15.26
C TYR A 6 -2.32 13.79 16.62
N GLU A 7 -1.38 12.89 16.71
CA GLU A 7 -0.46 12.71 17.84
C GLU A 7 0.97 12.57 17.31
N GLY A 8 1.88 13.38 17.83
CA GLY A 8 3.29 13.40 17.40
C GLY A 8 4.18 14.15 18.38
N LYS A 9 3.94 13.98 19.70
CA LYS A 9 4.66 14.69 20.77
C LYS A 9 6.18 14.47 20.73
N ASP A 10 6.63 13.31 20.31
CA ASP A 10 8.07 13.01 20.22
C ASP A 10 8.79 13.95 19.27
N LEU A 11 8.09 14.43 18.22
CA LEU A 11 8.66 15.37 17.25
C LEU A 11 9.05 16.72 17.88
N GLU A 12 8.35 17.16 18.94
CA GLU A 12 8.68 18.42 19.63
C GLU A 12 10.07 18.37 20.31
N GLN A 13 10.46 17.19 20.79
CA GLN A 13 11.77 16.99 21.40
C GLN A 13 12.88 17.01 20.33
N VAL A 14 12.63 16.33 19.20
CA VAL A 14 13.54 16.34 18.06
C VAL A 14 13.65 17.76 17.48
N GLU A 15 12.55 18.49 17.35
CA GLU A 15 12.54 19.90 16.94
C GLU A 15 13.50 20.76 17.77
N LYS A 16 13.39 20.70 19.10
CA LYS A 16 14.28 21.45 20.01
C LYS A 16 15.74 21.03 19.85
N PHE A 17 16.00 19.74 19.66
CA PHE A 17 17.33 19.21 19.46
C PHE A 17 17.92 19.70 18.12
N LEU A 18 17.15 19.70 17.03
CA LEU A 18 17.57 20.19 15.73
C LEU A 18 17.87 21.71 15.75
N GLN A 19 17.05 22.48 16.45
CA GLN A 19 17.27 23.92 16.62
C GLN A 19 18.61 24.22 17.35
N ALA A 20 18.96 23.38 18.33
CA ALA A 20 20.24 23.49 19.03
C ALA A 20 21.44 22.95 18.21
N HIS A 21 21.20 22.12 17.20
CA HIS A 21 22.22 21.45 16.39
C HIS A 21 21.93 21.57 14.89
N PRO A 22 21.94 22.79 14.31
CA PRO A 22 21.48 23.04 12.94
C PRO A 22 22.34 22.43 11.83
N THR A 23 23.53 21.91 12.19
CA THR A 23 24.49 21.33 11.24
C THR A 23 24.51 19.79 11.24
N LEU A 24 23.50 19.14 11.84
CA LEU A 24 23.41 17.69 11.84
C LEU A 24 23.30 17.13 10.43
N ALA A 25 24.03 16.04 10.20
CA ALA A 25 23.94 15.31 8.94
C ALA A 25 22.52 14.75 8.73
N PRO A 26 21.99 14.75 7.49
CA PRO A 26 20.66 14.24 7.18
C PRO A 26 20.42 12.80 7.68
N ALA A 27 21.44 11.94 7.62
CA ALA A 27 21.35 10.56 8.14
C ALA A 27 21.09 10.53 9.64
N THR A 28 21.72 11.42 10.43
CA THR A 28 21.49 11.53 11.88
C THR A 28 20.08 12.03 12.17
N VAL A 29 19.58 13.01 11.41
CA VAL A 29 18.20 13.49 11.54
C VAL A 29 17.22 12.38 11.27
N LYS A 30 17.43 11.57 10.23
CA LYS A 30 16.59 10.41 9.90
C LYS A 30 16.57 9.39 11.05
N GLU A 31 17.71 9.08 11.67
CA GLU A 31 17.77 8.15 12.80
C GLU A 31 17.05 8.71 14.06
N LEU A 32 17.10 10.03 14.29
CA LEU A 32 16.31 10.65 15.34
C LEU A 32 14.80 10.54 15.07
N LEU A 33 14.38 10.83 13.85
CA LEU A 33 12.97 10.71 13.43
C LEU A 33 12.43 9.28 13.53
N LYS A 34 13.27 8.26 13.37
CA LYS A 34 12.90 6.85 13.57
C LYS A 34 12.39 6.54 14.98
N THR A 35 12.83 7.30 15.97
CA THR A 35 12.40 7.12 17.36
C THR A 35 11.07 7.78 17.69
N CYS A 36 10.54 8.61 16.76
CA CYS A 36 9.30 9.35 16.94
C CYS A 36 8.11 8.56 16.41
N ASN A 37 7.10 8.36 17.24
CA ASN A 37 5.85 7.75 16.83
C ASN A 37 4.82 8.83 16.47
N LEU A 38 4.10 8.60 15.38
CA LEU A 38 3.02 9.45 14.93
C LEU A 38 1.75 8.64 14.67
N SER A 39 0.61 9.23 14.99
CA SER A 39 -0.67 8.72 14.54
C SER A 39 -1.58 9.86 14.11
N PHE A 40 -2.42 9.62 13.11
CA PHE A 40 -3.42 10.56 12.63
C PHE A 40 -4.45 9.86 11.74
N ILE A 41 -5.56 10.54 11.47
CA ILE A 41 -6.58 10.07 10.55
C ILE A 41 -6.68 11.04 9.37
N LEU A 42 -6.55 10.54 8.16
CA LEU A 42 -6.89 11.26 6.93
C LEU A 42 -8.36 11.05 6.63
N GLU A 43 -9.17 12.10 6.67
CA GLU A 43 -10.60 12.03 6.38
C GLU A 43 -10.92 12.71 5.04
N GLY A 44 -11.71 12.02 4.23
CA GLY A 44 -12.16 12.54 2.93
C GLY A 44 -11.08 12.58 1.85
N ILE A 45 -10.03 11.76 1.96
CA ILE A 45 -9.08 11.51 0.85
C ILE A 45 -9.76 10.65 -0.21
N ASN A 46 -9.27 10.69 -1.44
CA ASN A 46 -9.79 9.80 -2.47
C ASN A 46 -9.06 8.44 -2.52
N ARG A 47 -9.65 7.49 -3.24
CA ARG A 47 -9.07 6.12 -3.36
C ARG A 47 -7.69 6.10 -4.01
N TRP A 48 -7.43 7.00 -4.95
CA TRP A 48 -6.10 7.12 -5.56
C TRP A 48 -5.06 7.50 -4.50
N GLN A 49 -5.31 8.58 -3.75
CA GLN A 49 -4.43 9.01 -2.67
C GLN A 49 -4.21 7.90 -1.64
N SER A 50 -5.27 7.25 -1.18
CA SER A 50 -5.15 6.16 -0.19
C SER A 50 -4.40 4.95 -0.72
N THR A 51 -4.53 4.62 -2.01
CA THR A 51 -3.80 3.51 -2.64
C THR A 51 -2.30 3.81 -2.66
N MET A 52 -1.91 4.98 -3.14
CA MET A 52 -0.51 5.41 -3.20
C MET A 52 0.14 5.44 -1.81
N ILE A 53 -0.59 5.96 -0.80
CA ILE A 53 -0.11 5.96 0.59
C ILE A 53 0.11 4.52 1.09
N CYS A 54 -0.82 3.61 0.85
CA CYS A 54 -0.71 2.22 1.30
C CYS A 54 0.46 1.47 0.64
N GLU A 55 0.94 1.93 -0.52
CA GLU A 55 2.16 1.37 -1.15
C GLU A 55 3.43 1.64 -0.34
N LEU A 56 3.45 2.67 0.49
CA LEU A 56 4.61 3.03 1.31
C LEU A 56 4.91 2.04 2.44
N LYS A 57 4.08 0.99 2.60
CA LYS A 57 4.29 -0.12 3.54
C LYS A 57 4.50 0.31 4.98
N ASP A 58 3.42 0.73 5.61
CA ASP A 58 3.37 1.07 7.03
C ASP A 58 2.07 0.55 7.66
N SER A 59 1.71 1.02 8.85
CA SER A 59 0.49 0.59 9.54
C SER A 59 -0.70 1.46 9.14
N TYR A 60 -1.61 0.88 8.36
CA TYR A 60 -2.80 1.55 7.83
C TYR A 60 -4.08 0.79 8.12
N VAL A 61 -5.12 1.51 8.55
CA VAL A 61 -6.49 0.99 8.62
C VAL A 61 -7.40 1.89 7.78
N GLN A 62 -7.93 1.35 6.69
CA GLN A 62 -8.77 2.11 5.76
C GLN A 62 -10.25 1.76 5.91
N GLN A 63 -11.12 2.76 5.72
CA GLN A 63 -12.57 2.56 5.61
C GLN A 63 -12.88 1.56 4.50
N SER A 64 -13.57 0.50 4.85
CA SER A 64 -13.85 -0.59 3.92
C SER A 64 -15.11 -0.32 3.09
N GLN A 65 -14.94 -0.24 1.78
CA GLN A 65 -16.05 -0.20 0.82
C GLN A 65 -16.80 -1.54 0.66
N ARG A 66 -16.44 -2.55 1.44
CA ARG A 66 -17.17 -3.82 1.54
C ARG A 66 -18.25 -3.77 2.61
N TYR A 67 -18.16 -2.81 3.52
CA TYR A 67 -19.07 -2.68 4.66
C TYR A 67 -19.84 -1.36 4.66
N VAL A 68 -19.34 -0.36 3.92
CA VAL A 68 -19.93 0.99 3.90
C VAL A 68 -20.50 1.25 2.50
N THR A 69 -21.77 1.56 2.44
CA THR A 69 -22.43 2.05 1.22
C THR A 69 -22.01 3.49 0.98
N LEU A 70 -21.67 3.80 -0.26
CA LEU A 70 -21.18 5.13 -0.64
C LEU A 70 -22.32 6.00 -1.16
N SER A 71 -22.34 7.27 -0.75
CA SER A 71 -23.30 8.28 -1.20
C SER A 71 -22.83 8.98 -2.47
N ALA A 72 -23.76 9.52 -3.23
CA ALA A 72 -23.50 10.17 -4.52
C ALA A 72 -22.59 11.42 -4.43
N ASP A 73 -22.49 12.07 -3.27
CA ASP A 73 -21.62 13.20 -2.97
C ASP A 73 -20.24 12.77 -2.39
N GLY A 74 -20.05 11.46 -2.24
CA GLY A 74 -18.86 10.86 -1.67
C GLY A 74 -17.67 10.80 -2.61
N TYR A 75 -17.33 11.90 -3.32
CA TYR A 75 -16.15 11.98 -4.18
C TYR A 75 -15.41 13.31 -4.08
N THR A 76 -14.19 13.37 -4.57
CA THR A 76 -13.39 14.59 -4.75
C THR A 76 -12.80 14.62 -6.15
N LEU A 77 -12.79 15.77 -6.80
CA LEU A 77 -12.11 15.97 -8.06
C LEU A 77 -10.82 16.77 -7.86
N PRO A 78 -9.76 16.49 -8.64
CA PRO A 78 -8.62 17.38 -8.73
C PRO A 78 -9.06 18.71 -9.37
N GLN A 79 -8.17 19.70 -9.38
CA GLN A 79 -8.42 20.94 -10.12
C GLN A 79 -8.51 20.63 -11.62
N LEU A 80 -9.70 20.81 -12.19
CA LEU A 80 -10.01 20.63 -13.60
C LEU A 80 -10.48 21.96 -14.19
N LYS A 81 -10.41 22.10 -15.52
CA LYS A 81 -11.10 23.16 -16.26
C LYS A 81 -12.61 22.94 -16.16
N ASP A 82 -13.40 24.01 -16.22
CA ASP A 82 -14.85 23.93 -16.01
C ASP A 82 -15.56 22.92 -16.93
N GLU A 83 -15.18 22.88 -18.21
CA GLU A 83 -15.74 21.90 -19.16
C GLU A 83 -15.41 20.45 -18.80
N ASP A 84 -14.18 20.19 -18.36
CA ASP A 84 -13.74 18.85 -17.97
C ASP A 84 -14.36 18.45 -16.62
N LYS A 85 -14.53 19.44 -15.72
CA LYS A 85 -15.19 19.24 -14.44
C LYS A 85 -16.65 18.83 -14.63
N GLN A 86 -17.40 19.52 -15.50
CA GLN A 86 -18.79 19.18 -15.78
C GLN A 86 -18.94 17.77 -16.35
N LYS A 87 -18.08 17.39 -17.31
CA LYS A 87 -18.06 16.03 -17.87
C LYS A 87 -17.71 14.97 -16.81
N ALA A 88 -16.73 15.26 -15.95
CA ALA A 88 -16.35 14.36 -14.88
C ALA A 88 -17.49 14.16 -13.86
N GLU A 89 -18.17 15.22 -13.47
CA GLU A 89 -19.32 15.18 -12.54
C GLU A 89 -20.47 14.38 -13.14
N GLU A 90 -20.76 14.54 -14.44
CA GLU A 90 -21.78 13.74 -15.14
C GLU A 90 -21.43 12.24 -15.13
N LEU A 91 -20.19 11.88 -15.49
CA LEU A 91 -19.74 10.49 -15.51
C LEU A 91 -19.77 9.87 -14.13
N ILE A 92 -19.32 10.61 -13.12
CA ILE A 92 -19.35 10.17 -11.72
C ILE A 92 -20.78 9.96 -11.25
N GLY A 93 -21.68 10.91 -11.56
CA GLY A 93 -23.11 10.79 -11.22
C GLY A 93 -23.74 9.54 -11.82
N ARG A 94 -23.44 9.23 -13.08
CA ARG A 94 -23.89 8.00 -13.75
C ARG A 94 -23.32 6.73 -13.07
N ALA A 95 -22.04 6.75 -12.68
CA ALA A 95 -21.42 5.62 -11.99
C ALA A 95 -22.06 5.38 -10.63
N PHE A 96 -22.33 6.44 -9.85
CA PHE A 96 -23.03 6.31 -8.57
C PHE A 96 -24.49 5.87 -8.71
N ALA A 97 -25.20 6.36 -9.73
CA ALA A 97 -26.58 5.92 -10.00
C ALA A 97 -26.61 4.41 -10.32
N LEU A 98 -25.68 3.94 -11.15
CA LEU A 98 -25.56 2.52 -11.48
C LEU A 98 -25.12 1.69 -10.26
N TYR A 99 -24.19 2.19 -9.45
CA TYR A 99 -23.78 1.56 -8.21
C TYR A 99 -24.97 1.38 -7.23
N ALA A 100 -25.79 2.42 -7.08
CA ALA A 100 -26.96 2.39 -6.21
C ALA A 100 -28.02 1.39 -6.73
N ASP A 101 -28.27 1.37 -8.04
CA ASP A 101 -29.18 0.43 -8.69
C ASP A 101 -28.69 -1.01 -8.49
N MET A 102 -27.45 -1.31 -8.86
CA MET A 102 -26.85 -2.64 -8.73
C MET A 102 -26.88 -3.17 -7.31
N SER A 103 -26.63 -2.33 -6.32
CA SER A 103 -26.56 -2.69 -4.91
C SER A 103 -27.85 -2.40 -4.12
N GLN A 104 -28.98 -2.24 -4.82
CA GLN A 104 -30.28 -2.01 -4.19
C GLN A 104 -30.69 -3.20 -3.34
N LEU A 105 -31.11 -2.92 -2.09
CA LEU A 105 -31.69 -3.93 -1.23
C LEU A 105 -33.17 -4.16 -1.56
N LYS A 106 -33.64 -5.39 -1.44
CA LYS A 106 -35.09 -5.76 -1.59
C LYS A 106 -35.95 -5.08 -0.55
N GLU A 107 -35.41 -4.98 0.67
CA GLU A 107 -36.03 -4.38 1.83
C GLU A 107 -34.97 -3.83 2.78
N SER A 108 -35.37 -3.01 3.74
CA SER A 108 -34.46 -2.52 4.77
C SER A 108 -33.90 -3.69 5.58
N PHE A 109 -32.56 -3.76 5.68
CA PHE A 109 -31.86 -4.85 6.37
C PHE A 109 -30.98 -4.31 7.49
N ARG A 110 -31.10 -4.88 8.68
CA ARG A 110 -30.27 -4.52 9.84
C ARG A 110 -29.09 -5.48 9.95
N GLY A 111 -27.89 -4.92 9.87
CA GLY A 111 -26.63 -5.67 9.90
C GLY A 111 -25.98 -5.75 8.52
N ARG A 112 -25.12 -6.74 8.28
CA ARG A 112 -24.45 -6.92 6.99
C ARG A 112 -25.33 -7.72 6.04
N PRO A 113 -25.84 -7.12 4.94
CA PRO A 113 -26.64 -7.84 3.95
C PRO A 113 -25.79 -8.94 3.27
N LYS A 114 -26.41 -10.08 3.01
CA LYS A 114 -25.85 -11.14 2.18
C LYS A 114 -26.38 -11.00 0.75
N LYS A 115 -25.84 -11.76 -0.19
CA LYS A 115 -26.18 -11.68 -1.62
C LYS A 115 -27.69 -11.78 -1.89
N GLU A 116 -28.40 -12.64 -1.17
CA GLU A 116 -29.84 -12.85 -1.29
C GLU A 116 -30.70 -11.65 -0.87
N HIS A 117 -30.17 -10.71 -0.09
CA HIS A 117 -30.89 -9.49 0.33
C HIS A 117 -30.88 -8.40 -0.75
N TYR A 118 -29.99 -8.49 -1.73
CA TYR A 118 -29.91 -7.51 -2.82
C TYR A 118 -30.88 -7.86 -3.94
N LEU A 119 -31.54 -6.83 -4.53
CA LEU A 119 -32.54 -6.98 -5.57
C LEU A 119 -31.99 -7.76 -6.79
N HIS A 120 -30.79 -7.39 -7.21
CA HIS A 120 -30.09 -7.98 -8.36
C HIS A 120 -29.07 -9.06 -7.93
N GLY A 121 -29.00 -9.40 -6.65
CA GLY A 121 -28.00 -10.34 -6.13
C GLY A 121 -26.56 -9.81 -6.23
N ILE A 122 -26.38 -8.48 -6.33
CA ILE A 122 -25.06 -7.81 -6.46
C ILE A 122 -24.79 -7.05 -5.16
N PRO A 123 -23.90 -7.54 -4.29
CA PRO A 123 -23.57 -6.85 -3.06
C PRO A 123 -22.72 -5.60 -3.34
N VAL A 124 -22.69 -4.66 -2.38
CA VAL A 124 -21.90 -3.41 -2.47
C VAL A 124 -20.41 -3.67 -2.78
N GLU A 125 -19.88 -4.78 -2.30
CA GLU A 125 -18.48 -5.20 -2.54
C GLU A 125 -18.19 -5.55 -4.01
N ASP A 126 -19.20 -5.94 -4.78
CA ASP A 126 -19.11 -6.20 -6.22
C ASP A 126 -19.54 -4.95 -7.00
N ALA A 127 -20.63 -4.28 -6.63
CA ALA A 127 -21.10 -3.07 -7.30
C ALA A 127 -20.05 -1.95 -7.34
N ARG A 128 -19.18 -1.84 -6.32
CA ARG A 128 -18.12 -0.82 -6.23
C ARG A 128 -17.08 -0.83 -7.37
N TYR A 129 -17.04 -1.89 -8.21
CA TYR A 129 -16.11 -1.97 -9.34
C TYR A 129 -16.34 -0.88 -10.39
N ILE A 130 -17.57 -0.34 -10.47
CA ILE A 130 -17.89 0.77 -11.41
C ILE A 130 -17.54 2.15 -10.85
N LEU A 131 -17.24 2.26 -9.56
CA LEU A 131 -16.96 3.54 -8.94
C LEU A 131 -15.56 4.05 -9.28
N PRO A 132 -15.41 5.36 -9.55
CA PRO A 132 -14.16 5.98 -9.93
C PRO A 132 -13.17 6.05 -8.74
N LEU A 133 -11.89 6.30 -9.04
CA LEU A 133 -10.85 6.48 -8.03
C LEU A 133 -11.00 7.75 -7.19
N THR A 134 -11.84 8.67 -7.63
CA THR A 134 -12.17 9.92 -6.95
C THR A 134 -13.08 9.74 -5.74
N VAL A 135 -13.61 8.54 -5.52
CA VAL A 135 -14.45 8.21 -4.35
C VAL A 135 -13.70 8.44 -3.05
N LYS A 136 -14.35 9.13 -2.13
CA LYS A 136 -13.81 9.43 -0.79
C LYS A 136 -13.64 8.17 0.07
N THR A 137 -12.64 8.22 0.91
CA THR A 137 -12.37 7.21 1.94
C THR A 137 -11.65 7.86 3.12
N ASN A 138 -11.59 7.15 4.25
CA ASN A 138 -10.84 7.56 5.42
C ASN A 138 -9.71 6.55 5.68
N LEU A 139 -8.57 7.03 6.16
CA LEU A 139 -7.37 6.22 6.42
C LEU A 139 -6.79 6.60 7.79
N SER A 140 -6.80 5.67 8.72
CA SER A 140 -6.03 5.78 9.96
C SER A 140 -4.60 5.35 9.72
N VAL A 141 -3.66 6.13 10.23
CA VAL A 141 -2.22 5.95 10.03
C VAL A 141 -1.54 5.87 11.39
N ALA A 142 -0.66 4.89 11.57
CA ALA A 142 0.33 4.85 12.64
C ALA A 142 1.69 4.63 12.00
N THR A 143 2.64 5.54 12.23
CA THR A 143 3.90 5.61 11.50
C THR A 143 5.04 6.11 12.41
N THR A 144 6.25 6.16 11.88
CA THR A 144 7.40 6.82 12.52
C THR A 144 7.83 8.05 11.72
N GLY A 145 8.52 8.97 12.39
CA GLY A 145 8.90 10.26 11.77
C GLY A 145 9.78 10.11 10.53
N ASP A 146 10.64 9.09 10.46
CA ASP A 146 11.48 8.83 9.29
C ASP A 146 10.68 8.39 8.06
N LYS A 147 9.53 7.74 8.26
CA LYS A 147 8.63 7.35 7.17
C LYS A 147 7.97 8.56 6.47
N LEU A 148 7.92 9.70 7.13
CA LEU A 148 7.47 10.93 6.48
C LEU A 148 8.36 11.31 5.29
N LEU A 149 9.64 10.88 5.25
CA LEU A 149 10.47 11.06 4.06
C LEU A 149 9.88 10.37 2.83
N ASP A 150 9.40 9.14 3.00
CA ASP A 150 8.77 8.39 1.91
C ASP A 150 7.46 9.07 1.45
N TRP A 151 6.70 9.64 2.42
CA TRP A 151 5.50 10.41 2.12
C TRP A 151 5.80 11.68 1.34
N PHE A 152 6.76 12.49 1.81
CA PHE A 152 7.16 13.74 1.14
C PHE A 152 7.79 13.45 -0.22
N HIS A 153 8.58 12.38 -0.34
CA HIS A 153 9.09 11.91 -1.63
C HIS A 153 7.95 11.63 -2.61
N MET A 154 6.96 10.84 -2.20
CA MET A 154 5.80 10.53 -3.04
C MET A 154 5.01 11.79 -3.41
N MET A 155 4.66 12.64 -2.43
CA MET A 155 3.84 13.83 -2.64
C MET A 155 4.53 14.90 -3.51
N ASN A 156 5.87 14.96 -3.49
CA ASN A 156 6.65 15.91 -4.26
C ASN A 156 6.99 15.43 -5.69
N ARG A 157 6.66 14.18 -6.06
CA ARG A 157 6.85 13.73 -7.45
C ARG A 157 6.08 14.62 -8.43
N PRO A 158 6.66 15.00 -9.57
CA PRO A 158 6.03 15.94 -10.52
C PRO A 158 4.63 15.52 -10.97
N LEU A 159 4.38 14.22 -11.14
CA LEU A 159 3.08 13.68 -11.54
C LEU A 159 2.04 13.68 -10.41
N ASP A 160 2.48 13.53 -9.17
CA ASP A 160 1.59 13.35 -8.02
C ASP A 160 1.34 14.65 -7.22
N ARG A 161 2.21 15.64 -7.36
CA ARG A 161 2.20 16.87 -6.55
C ARG A 161 0.84 17.58 -6.50
N LYS A 162 0.15 17.66 -7.64
CA LYS A 162 -1.18 18.29 -7.70
C LYS A 162 -2.26 17.44 -7.02
N MET A 163 -2.10 16.13 -7.04
CA MET A 163 -3.07 15.20 -6.44
C MET A 163 -2.92 15.10 -4.92
N PHE A 164 -1.76 15.44 -4.38
CA PHE A 164 -1.45 15.33 -2.96
C PHE A 164 -1.27 16.70 -2.27
N ALA A 165 -1.47 17.82 -2.97
CA ALA A 165 -1.23 19.15 -2.43
C ALA A 165 -1.99 19.40 -1.11
N ASP A 166 -3.22 18.95 -1.02
CA ASP A 166 -4.06 19.08 0.15
C ASP A 166 -3.53 18.30 1.37
N ILE A 167 -2.98 17.10 1.16
CA ILE A 167 -2.38 16.29 2.23
C ILE A 167 -1.03 16.86 2.62
N HIS A 168 -0.21 17.25 1.64
CA HIS A 168 1.09 17.85 1.84
C HIS A 168 1.00 19.11 2.73
N ASP A 169 0.13 20.06 2.36
CA ASP A 169 -0.03 21.33 3.08
C ASP A 169 -0.59 21.11 4.48
N ALA A 170 -1.53 20.15 4.63
CA ALA A 170 -2.10 19.83 5.93
C ALA A 170 -1.09 19.14 6.87
N LEU A 171 -0.22 18.28 6.34
CA LEU A 171 0.88 17.68 7.12
C LEU A 171 1.88 18.75 7.54
N LEU A 172 2.33 19.62 6.63
CA LEU A 172 3.25 20.70 6.95
C LEU A 172 2.70 21.64 8.05
N ALA A 173 1.39 21.90 8.05
CA ALA A 173 0.76 22.72 9.08
C ALA A 173 0.73 22.07 10.47
N LEU A 174 0.82 20.74 10.55
CA LEU A 174 0.81 19.99 11.82
C LEU A 174 2.20 19.65 12.34
N LEU A 175 3.18 19.58 11.47
CA LEU A 175 4.56 19.24 11.83
C LEU A 175 5.26 20.42 12.51
N PRO A 176 6.17 20.17 13.47
CA PRO A 176 7.06 21.21 13.97
C PRO A 176 7.83 21.88 12.83
N PRO A 177 7.98 23.23 12.84
CA PRO A 177 8.42 23.98 11.66
C PRO A 177 9.79 23.57 11.11
N THR A 178 10.78 23.30 11.96
CA THR A 178 12.14 22.90 11.51
C THR A 178 12.09 21.52 10.85
N ILE A 179 11.33 20.59 11.42
CA ILE A 179 11.15 19.24 10.86
C ILE A 179 10.38 19.30 9.54
N GLY A 180 9.27 20.03 9.49
CA GLY A 180 8.49 20.21 8.27
C GLY A 180 9.33 20.81 7.13
N GLN A 181 10.08 21.89 7.42
CA GLN A 181 10.99 22.50 6.46
C GLN A 181 12.13 21.56 6.03
N TRP A 182 12.63 20.76 6.97
CA TRP A 182 13.68 19.79 6.65
C TRP A 182 13.16 18.70 5.71
N LEU A 183 11.98 18.14 5.99
CA LEU A 183 11.34 17.14 5.13
C LEU A 183 11.03 17.68 3.74
N ASP A 184 10.47 18.88 3.64
CA ASP A 184 10.07 19.47 2.36
C ASP A 184 11.26 19.90 1.48
N LYS A 185 12.42 20.19 2.09
CA LYS A 185 13.64 20.60 1.39
C LYS A 185 14.58 19.48 0.99
N GLN A 186 14.25 18.21 1.29
CA GLN A 186 15.11 17.13 0.85
C GLN A 186 15.18 17.07 -0.67
N ASP A 187 16.36 16.81 -1.19
CA ASP A 187 16.56 16.56 -2.61
C ASP A 187 16.09 15.13 -2.91
N TYR A 188 14.88 15.04 -3.44
CA TYR A 188 14.29 13.76 -3.83
C TYR A 188 14.67 13.44 -5.27
N THR A 189 15.51 12.43 -5.47
CA THR A 189 15.84 11.91 -6.79
C THR A 189 14.67 11.09 -7.34
N TYR A 190 14.16 11.52 -8.49
CA TYR A 190 13.13 10.78 -9.22
C TYR A 190 13.78 9.95 -10.32
N GLU A 191 13.81 8.64 -10.13
CA GLU A 191 14.24 7.74 -11.18
C GLU A 191 13.12 7.56 -12.21
N GLU A 192 13.49 7.50 -13.48
CA GLU A 192 12.55 7.21 -14.56
C GLU A 192 12.10 5.74 -14.48
N THR A 193 10.87 5.52 -14.04
CA THR A 193 10.27 4.16 -14.01
C THR A 193 10.15 3.53 -15.38
N GLY A 194 10.22 4.32 -16.46
CA GLY A 194 10.25 3.85 -17.84
C GLY A 194 11.37 2.85 -18.13
N MET A 195 12.52 2.98 -17.47
CA MET A 195 13.63 2.04 -17.62
C MET A 195 13.28 0.63 -17.12
N LEU A 196 12.53 0.51 -16.02
CA LEU A 196 12.04 -0.79 -15.52
C LEU A 196 11.06 -1.42 -16.49
N ASN A 197 10.14 -0.63 -17.05
CA ASN A 197 9.21 -1.11 -18.07
C ASN A 197 9.96 -1.62 -19.31
N GLN A 198 10.98 -0.89 -19.77
CA GLN A 198 11.83 -1.32 -20.88
C GLN A 198 12.57 -2.62 -20.56
N TYR A 199 13.12 -2.75 -19.36
CA TYR A 199 13.83 -3.96 -18.93
C TYR A 199 12.94 -5.22 -18.92
N TYR A 200 11.66 -5.06 -18.57
CA TYR A 200 10.70 -6.16 -18.53
C TYR A 200 9.75 -6.20 -19.74
N GLN A 201 10.03 -5.44 -20.82
CA GLN A 201 9.08 -5.26 -21.92
C GLN A 201 8.65 -6.60 -22.53
N ASP A 202 9.60 -7.48 -22.84
CA ASP A 202 9.30 -8.79 -23.45
C ASP A 202 8.45 -9.69 -22.52
N ASP A 203 8.66 -9.61 -21.21
CA ASP A 203 7.89 -10.33 -20.21
C ASP A 203 6.48 -9.74 -20.07
N LEU A 204 6.37 -8.40 -20.04
CA LEU A 204 5.10 -7.68 -19.88
C LEU A 204 4.20 -7.82 -21.11
N ASP A 205 4.76 -7.89 -22.31
CA ASP A 205 4.01 -8.11 -23.57
C ASP A 205 3.30 -9.47 -23.61
N ASN A 206 3.75 -10.42 -22.77
CA ASN A 206 3.10 -11.72 -22.59
C ASN A 206 1.89 -11.68 -21.64
N ILE A 207 1.62 -10.54 -21.00
CA ILE A 207 0.45 -10.39 -20.13
C ILE A 207 -0.78 -10.06 -20.98
N THR A 208 -1.77 -10.94 -20.90
CA THR A 208 -3.05 -10.78 -21.63
C THR A 208 -4.24 -10.98 -20.71
N ALA A 209 -5.45 -10.68 -21.17
CA ALA A 209 -6.67 -10.95 -20.41
C ALA A 209 -6.84 -12.45 -20.08
N GLN A 210 -6.35 -13.34 -20.93
CA GLN A 210 -6.40 -14.80 -20.76
C GLN A 210 -5.24 -15.33 -19.91
N LYS A 211 -4.12 -14.59 -19.89
CA LYS A 211 -2.93 -14.89 -19.10
C LYS A 211 -2.52 -13.64 -18.29
N PRO A 212 -3.26 -13.29 -17.25
CA PRO A 212 -3.06 -12.03 -16.52
C PRO A 212 -1.85 -12.05 -15.58
N VAL A 213 -1.16 -13.17 -15.44
CA VAL A 213 0.01 -13.35 -14.56
C VAL A 213 1.13 -14.01 -15.32
N VAL A 214 2.33 -13.43 -15.24
CA VAL A 214 3.57 -14.01 -15.73
C VAL A 214 4.61 -14.07 -14.61
N LEU A 215 5.38 -15.14 -14.56
CA LEU A 215 6.50 -15.29 -13.64
C LEU A 215 7.72 -14.58 -14.24
N LEU A 216 8.22 -13.55 -13.58
CA LEU A 216 9.39 -12.79 -14.04
C LEU A 216 10.69 -13.38 -13.49
N ARG A 217 10.76 -13.54 -12.18
CA ARG A 217 11.96 -14.05 -11.49
C ARG A 217 11.56 -14.93 -10.30
N THR A 218 12.36 -15.97 -10.07
CA THR A 218 12.24 -16.79 -8.85
C THR A 218 13.61 -17.44 -8.56
N PHE A 219 13.79 -17.93 -7.36
CA PHE A 219 14.91 -18.83 -7.08
C PHE A 219 14.72 -20.17 -7.80
N ALA A 220 15.81 -20.79 -8.24
CA ALA A 220 15.77 -22.08 -8.93
C ALA A 220 15.14 -23.19 -8.08
N GLU A 221 15.36 -23.17 -6.78
CA GLU A 221 14.86 -24.18 -5.83
C GLU A 221 14.31 -23.49 -4.57
N PRO A 222 13.11 -22.89 -4.63
CA PRO A 222 12.55 -22.11 -3.53
C PRO A 222 12.32 -22.95 -2.27
N GLU A 223 11.87 -24.19 -2.39
CA GLU A 223 11.68 -25.08 -1.25
C GLU A 223 13.01 -25.44 -0.57
N LEU A 224 14.11 -25.56 -1.33
CA LEU A 224 15.44 -25.73 -0.76
C LEU A 224 15.85 -24.51 0.06
N LYS A 225 15.59 -23.30 -0.43
CA LYS A 225 15.90 -22.06 0.30
C LYS A 225 15.14 -21.97 1.63
N ALA A 226 13.83 -22.25 1.61
CA ALA A 226 13.03 -22.28 2.83
C ALA A 226 13.49 -23.39 3.80
N GLY A 227 13.85 -24.58 3.27
CA GLY A 227 14.39 -25.68 4.06
C GLY A 227 15.72 -25.34 4.72
N LEU A 228 16.60 -24.62 4.03
CA LEU A 228 17.86 -24.11 4.59
C LEU A 228 17.60 -23.10 5.71
N GLY A 229 16.65 -22.19 5.53
CA GLY A 229 16.21 -21.26 6.59
C GLY A 229 15.74 -22.01 7.83
N ALA A 230 14.94 -23.06 7.67
CA ALA A 230 14.50 -23.91 8.77
C ALA A 230 15.64 -24.64 9.46
N LEU A 231 16.59 -25.20 8.71
CA LEU A 231 17.77 -25.87 9.24
C LEU A 231 18.66 -24.89 10.03
N THR A 232 18.83 -23.66 9.54
CA THR A 232 19.61 -22.62 10.22
C THR A 232 19.09 -22.33 11.61
N SER A 233 17.78 -22.37 11.79
CA SER A 233 17.14 -22.05 13.08
C SER A 233 16.98 -23.25 14.02
N THR A 234 17.06 -24.50 13.49
CA THR A 234 16.68 -25.70 14.26
C THR A 234 17.78 -26.73 14.46
N LYS A 235 18.92 -26.59 13.76
CA LYS A 235 20.04 -27.53 13.84
C LYS A 235 21.27 -26.90 14.47
N ALA A 236 21.99 -27.69 15.27
CA ALA A 236 23.29 -27.28 15.80
C ALA A 236 24.39 -27.36 14.73
N GLU A 237 24.28 -28.30 13.80
CA GLU A 237 25.21 -28.39 12.68
C GLU A 237 24.95 -27.30 11.65
N PRO A 238 25.99 -26.75 10.99
CA PRO A 238 25.82 -25.79 9.91
C PRO A 238 24.97 -26.37 8.77
N PRO A 239 24.06 -25.60 8.15
CA PRO A 239 23.25 -26.09 7.01
C PRO A 239 24.07 -26.68 5.86
N SER A 240 25.27 -26.15 5.61
CA SER A 240 26.19 -26.69 4.61
C SER A 240 26.66 -28.13 4.92
N ALA A 241 26.90 -28.44 6.18
CA ALA A 241 27.27 -29.80 6.59
C ALA A 241 26.10 -30.76 6.44
N VAL A 242 24.89 -30.32 6.78
CA VAL A 242 23.65 -31.11 6.57
C VAL A 242 23.41 -31.38 5.10
N LEU A 243 23.59 -30.36 4.22
CA LEU A 243 23.48 -30.54 2.77
C LEU A 243 24.50 -31.54 2.23
N ALA A 244 25.77 -31.46 2.66
CA ALA A 244 26.80 -32.38 2.28
C ALA A 244 26.46 -33.84 2.66
N GLN A 245 25.90 -34.05 3.84
CA GLN A 245 25.44 -35.37 4.28
C GLN A 245 24.26 -35.88 3.44
N TRP A 246 23.40 -35.00 2.96
CA TRP A 246 22.22 -35.36 2.14
C TRP A 246 22.60 -35.66 0.69
N GLY A 247 23.70 -35.10 0.20
CA GLY A 247 24.19 -35.30 -1.15
C GLY A 247 23.13 -35.00 -2.21
N SER A 248 22.93 -35.88 -3.16
CA SER A 248 21.94 -35.75 -4.24
C SER A 248 20.49 -35.69 -3.77
N ALA A 249 20.19 -36.14 -2.56
CA ALA A 249 18.84 -36.08 -1.96
C ALA A 249 18.54 -34.74 -1.24
N ALA A 250 19.46 -33.77 -1.31
CA ALA A 250 19.35 -32.53 -0.54
C ALA A 250 18.06 -31.73 -0.85
N ALA A 251 17.71 -31.58 -2.13
CA ALA A 251 16.54 -30.82 -2.54
C ALA A 251 15.22 -31.45 -2.02
N GLU A 252 15.08 -32.78 -2.16
CA GLU A 252 13.88 -33.49 -1.71
C GLU A 252 13.74 -33.49 -0.18
N LYS A 253 14.84 -33.71 0.53
CA LYS A 253 14.84 -33.65 2.01
C LYS A 253 14.55 -32.23 2.51
N ALA A 254 15.09 -31.18 1.88
CA ALA A 254 14.80 -29.81 2.21
C ALA A 254 13.33 -29.47 1.98
N LYS A 255 12.71 -29.93 0.89
CA LYS A 255 11.28 -29.80 0.65
C LYS A 255 10.44 -30.44 1.75
N GLY A 256 10.84 -31.63 2.21
CA GLY A 256 10.17 -32.30 3.36
C GLY A 256 10.29 -31.49 4.65
N VAL A 257 11.46 -30.86 4.91
CA VAL A 257 11.64 -29.95 6.05
C VAL A 257 10.75 -28.74 5.92
N THR A 258 10.74 -28.08 4.76
CA THR A 258 9.90 -26.91 4.45
C THR A 258 8.43 -27.20 4.72
N THR A 259 7.90 -28.28 4.14
CA THR A 259 6.49 -28.68 4.30
C THR A 259 6.12 -28.89 5.76
N ARG A 260 7.01 -29.55 6.52
CA ARG A 260 6.77 -29.83 7.93
C ARG A 260 6.77 -28.54 8.78
N VAL A 261 7.75 -27.68 8.57
CA VAL A 261 7.93 -26.46 9.38
C VAL A 261 6.82 -25.44 9.08
N LEU A 262 6.42 -25.31 7.81
CA LEU A 262 5.25 -24.51 7.44
C LEU A 262 3.94 -25.09 8.01
N GLY A 263 3.82 -26.40 8.03
CA GLY A 263 2.67 -27.11 8.63
C GLY A 263 2.51 -26.86 10.14
N TYR A 264 3.60 -26.51 10.84
CA TYR A 264 3.56 -26.08 12.25
C TYR A 264 3.26 -24.58 12.42
N GLY A 265 3.01 -23.85 11.34
CA GLY A 265 2.72 -22.41 11.40
C GLY A 265 3.96 -21.51 11.48
N HIS A 266 5.17 -22.04 11.34
CA HIS A 266 6.41 -21.25 11.29
C HIS A 266 6.62 -20.68 9.88
N THR A 267 5.87 -19.62 9.56
CA THR A 267 5.84 -19.04 8.20
C THR A 267 7.05 -18.19 7.84
N SER A 268 7.87 -17.76 8.82
CA SER A 268 9.06 -16.94 8.59
C SER A 268 10.09 -17.58 7.65
N ILE A 269 10.13 -18.91 7.56
CA ILE A 269 11.00 -19.59 6.60
C ILE A 269 10.60 -19.35 5.15
N ALA A 270 9.33 -19.04 4.88
CA ALA A 270 8.85 -18.68 3.54
C ALA A 270 9.44 -17.36 3.03
N GLU A 271 9.85 -16.47 3.92
CA GLU A 271 10.51 -15.20 3.57
C GLU A 271 11.88 -15.40 2.88
N GLN A 272 12.46 -16.62 3.00
CA GLN A 272 13.67 -17.01 2.27
C GLN A 272 13.38 -17.30 0.79
N CYS A 273 12.11 -17.41 0.40
CA CYS A 273 11.69 -17.59 -0.97
C CYS A 273 11.23 -16.25 -1.54
N ARG A 274 11.79 -15.85 -2.68
CA ARG A 274 11.38 -14.62 -3.36
C ARG A 274 11.00 -14.93 -4.80
N THR A 275 9.84 -14.45 -5.18
CA THR A 275 9.30 -14.62 -6.52
C THR A 275 8.73 -13.29 -7.00
N THR A 276 9.06 -12.88 -8.22
CA THR A 276 8.57 -11.67 -8.85
C THR A 276 7.62 -12.04 -9.97
N PHE A 277 6.45 -11.46 -9.96
CA PHE A 277 5.42 -11.64 -10.98
C PHE A 277 5.13 -10.32 -11.69
N GLY A 278 4.88 -10.38 -13.01
CA GLY A 278 4.14 -9.36 -13.74
C GLY A 278 2.66 -9.73 -13.74
N MET A 279 1.79 -8.77 -13.39
CA MET A 279 0.36 -9.05 -13.26
C MET A 279 -0.49 -7.92 -13.84
N MET A 280 -1.58 -8.32 -14.50
CA MET A 280 -2.64 -7.40 -14.92
C MET A 280 -3.90 -7.72 -14.10
N PHE A 281 -4.37 -6.76 -13.32
CA PHE A 281 -5.60 -6.90 -12.54
C PHE A 281 -6.25 -5.54 -12.30
N SER A 282 -7.49 -5.53 -11.82
CA SER A 282 -8.21 -4.29 -11.54
C SER A 282 -7.56 -3.53 -10.37
N LEU A 283 -7.72 -2.19 -10.36
CA LEU A 283 -7.27 -1.38 -9.23
C LEU A 283 -7.93 -1.78 -7.90
N VAL A 284 -9.15 -2.32 -7.94
CA VAL A 284 -9.82 -2.85 -6.74
C VAL A 284 -9.06 -4.06 -6.20
N THR A 285 -8.61 -4.96 -7.08
CA THR A 285 -7.79 -6.12 -6.71
C THR A 285 -6.42 -5.68 -6.19
N TYR A 286 -5.75 -4.76 -6.90
CA TYR A 286 -4.46 -4.19 -6.48
C TYR A 286 -4.55 -3.59 -5.08
N HIS A 287 -5.60 -2.79 -4.82
CA HIS A 287 -5.82 -2.17 -3.52
C HIS A 287 -6.00 -3.19 -2.37
N GLN A 288 -6.52 -4.38 -2.65
CA GLN A 288 -6.55 -5.48 -1.67
C GLN A 288 -5.16 -6.11 -1.51
N GLN A 289 -4.44 -6.31 -2.62
CA GLN A 289 -3.14 -6.97 -2.66
C GLN A 289 -2.06 -6.19 -1.87
N VAL A 290 -2.00 -4.86 -1.98
CA VAL A 290 -0.97 -4.05 -1.28
C VAL A 290 -1.16 -4.02 0.23
N ARG A 291 -2.31 -4.49 0.75
CA ARG A 291 -2.64 -4.51 2.18
C ARG A 291 -2.35 -5.86 2.85
N HIS A 292 -2.04 -6.87 2.09
CA HIS A 292 -1.73 -8.23 2.52
C HIS A 292 -0.33 -8.62 2.04
#